data_9a0c59bf2dcf2e03ca1b4db4c659f31d
#
_entry.id   9a0c59bf2dcf2e03ca1b4db4c659f31d
#
_cell.length_a   1.000
_cell.length_b   1.000
_cell.length_c   1.000
_cell.angle_alpha   90.00
_cell.angle_beta   90.00
_cell.angle_gamma   90.00
#
_symmetry.space_group_name_H-M   'P 1'
#
loop_
_entity.id
_entity.type
_entity.pdbx_description
1 polymer ?
#
loop_
_entity_poly.entity_id
_entity_poly.type
_entity_poly.pdbx_seq_one_letter_code
_entity_poly.pdbx_strand_id
1 'polypeptide(L)'
;MIAQANLLLPFLQSGNYVEASISVLDPSVSGKSNNGATVTDMADDYYFPSAALKVQATDHFSFGLLYDQPYGADSQYSSDLGAFGDSTEGTSVKVRTNNLSLIVGYQPTENWNIYAGPVYQTVKGNVSLRGTAYSLLSGYNIDLKEDDAFGWLAGAAYQIPEIALKAAITYRSEIKHEIDTTETFGFGAIQRPNALTEIITPQSVNIDFQTGIAANTLAFANIRWVHWDQFAVTPKFLNAASGNNLIDYSDDQWSATVGVGRKLNSHWSGSASVGYDSGAGNPVTTLGPTEGYWSVGLGGQYSPAENYFIQAGVKYFWLGDATARTGTTDVGEFEDNYALGYGLKIGYRF
;
A
#
# COMPACT_ATOMS: atom_id res chain seq x y z
N MET A 1 -5.51 5.64 -0.61
CA MET A 1 -4.19 5.14 -0.15
C MET A 1 -3.97 3.74 -0.69
N ILE A 2 -2.85 3.44 -1.32
CA ILE A 2 -2.61 2.13 -1.93
C ILE A 2 -1.84 1.30 -0.92
N ALA A 3 -2.40 0.16 -0.55
CA ALA A 3 -1.72 -0.82 0.28
C ALA A 3 -0.96 -1.82 -0.59
N GLN A 4 0.33 -1.97 -0.35
CA GLN A 4 1.18 -2.88 -1.12
C GLN A 4 0.84 -4.36 -0.85
N ALA A 5 1.02 -5.21 -1.87
CA ALA A 5 0.85 -6.66 -1.72
C ALA A 5 1.82 -7.25 -0.68
N ASN A 6 1.46 -8.39 -0.10
CA ASN A 6 2.25 -9.08 0.92
C ASN A 6 3.63 -9.50 0.42
N LEU A 7 4.68 -8.98 1.02
CA LEU A 7 6.07 -9.32 0.72
C LEU A 7 6.60 -10.52 1.52
N LEU A 8 5.73 -11.33 2.10
CA LEU A 8 6.17 -12.48 2.90
C LEU A 8 6.55 -13.71 2.06
N LEU A 9 6.12 -13.77 0.79
CA LEU A 9 6.44 -14.89 -0.10
C LEU A 9 7.96 -15.19 -0.24
N PRO A 10 8.87 -14.20 -0.21
CA PRO A 10 10.31 -14.46 -0.16
C PRO A 10 10.76 -15.28 1.04
N PHE A 11 10.17 -15.02 2.22
CA PHE A 11 10.47 -15.79 3.42
C PHE A 11 10.04 -17.26 3.34
N LEU A 12 9.07 -17.58 2.50
CA LEU A 12 8.56 -18.92 2.27
C LEU A 12 9.29 -19.67 1.13
N GLN A 13 10.36 -19.09 0.56
CA GLN A 13 11.21 -19.79 -0.41
C GLN A 13 12.04 -20.88 0.27
N SER A 14 12.41 -21.90 -0.51
CA SER A 14 13.28 -22.99 -0.01
C SER A 14 14.73 -22.50 0.10
N GLY A 15 15.45 -22.97 1.12
CA GLY A 15 16.87 -22.67 1.32
C GLY A 15 17.13 -21.20 1.65
N ASN A 16 18.32 -20.73 1.31
CA ASN A 16 18.71 -19.34 1.44
C ASN A 16 18.23 -18.55 0.23
N TYR A 17 17.68 -17.37 0.46
CA TYR A 17 17.07 -16.58 -0.59
C TYR A 17 17.23 -15.08 -0.35
N VAL A 18 17.52 -14.33 -1.40
CA VAL A 18 17.52 -12.87 -1.38
C VAL A 18 16.81 -12.34 -2.61
N GLU A 19 16.03 -11.28 -2.44
CA GLU A 19 15.45 -10.52 -3.55
C GLU A 19 15.44 -9.03 -3.27
N ALA A 20 15.44 -8.27 -4.36
CA ALA A 20 15.16 -6.84 -4.35
C ALA A 20 14.19 -6.53 -5.48
N SER A 21 13.28 -5.60 -5.24
CA SER A 21 12.33 -5.14 -6.25
C SER A 21 12.09 -3.65 -6.17
N ILE A 22 11.67 -3.11 -7.29
CA ILE A 22 11.09 -1.78 -7.38
C ILE A 22 9.80 -1.87 -8.18
N SER A 23 8.76 -1.24 -7.67
CA SER A 23 7.49 -1.07 -8.37
C SER A 23 7.17 0.41 -8.47
N VAL A 24 6.59 0.81 -9.58
CA VAL A 24 6.11 2.16 -9.84
C VAL A 24 4.63 2.08 -10.10
N LEU A 25 3.86 2.94 -9.47
CA LEU A 25 2.47 3.20 -9.80
C LEU A 25 2.37 4.59 -10.41
N ASP A 26 1.81 4.65 -11.61
CA ASP A 26 1.55 5.85 -12.41
C ASP A 26 0.02 5.99 -12.53
N PRO A 27 -0.64 6.68 -11.57
CA PRO A 27 -2.08 6.88 -11.57
C PRO A 27 -2.45 8.12 -12.38
N SER A 28 -3.65 8.12 -12.95
CA SER A 28 -4.27 9.30 -13.54
C SER A 28 -5.65 9.46 -12.90
N VAL A 29 -5.80 10.49 -12.07
CA VAL A 29 -7.01 10.75 -11.28
C VAL A 29 -7.49 12.17 -11.50
N SER A 30 -8.61 12.28 -12.18
CA SER A 30 -9.26 13.55 -12.54
C SER A 30 -10.76 13.50 -12.21
N GLY A 31 -11.42 14.66 -12.21
CA GLY A 31 -12.83 14.69 -11.85
C GLY A 31 -13.46 16.06 -12.10
N LYS A 32 -14.57 16.29 -11.41
CA LYS A 32 -15.28 17.58 -11.40
C LYS A 32 -15.63 17.97 -9.97
N SER A 33 -15.44 19.23 -9.65
CA SER A 33 -15.92 19.79 -8.40
C SER A 33 -17.44 20.03 -8.44
N ASN A 34 -18.07 20.19 -7.29
CA ASN A 34 -19.53 20.40 -7.19
C ASN A 34 -20.07 21.62 -7.94
N ASN A 35 -19.22 22.61 -8.24
CA ASN A 35 -19.59 23.74 -9.08
C ASN A 35 -19.43 23.46 -10.58
N GLY A 36 -19.09 22.22 -10.97
CA GLY A 36 -18.90 21.77 -12.35
C GLY A 36 -17.55 22.10 -12.96
N ALA A 37 -16.62 22.69 -12.21
CA ALA A 37 -15.27 22.95 -12.71
C ALA A 37 -14.49 21.65 -12.84
N THR A 38 -13.72 21.52 -13.92
CA THR A 38 -12.84 20.37 -14.16
C THR A 38 -11.69 20.36 -13.14
N VAL A 39 -11.44 19.21 -12.57
CA VAL A 39 -10.26 18.90 -11.76
C VAL A 39 -9.33 18.09 -12.64
N THR A 40 -8.17 18.65 -12.96
CA THR A 40 -7.13 17.95 -13.73
C THR A 40 -6.51 16.84 -12.92
N ASP A 41 -5.72 16.00 -13.57
CA ASP A 41 -4.99 14.93 -12.91
C ASP A 41 -4.25 15.44 -11.66
N MET A 42 -4.55 14.82 -10.51
CA MET A 42 -4.03 15.23 -9.21
C MET A 42 -3.16 14.15 -8.55
N ALA A 43 -3.01 12.99 -9.16
CA ALA A 43 -2.23 11.90 -8.60
C ALA A 43 -0.78 11.95 -9.09
N ASP A 44 0.16 11.81 -8.18
CA ASP A 44 1.59 11.72 -8.50
C ASP A 44 2.06 10.26 -8.54
N ASP A 45 3.15 10.01 -9.25
CA ASP A 45 3.81 8.72 -9.33
C ASP A 45 4.28 8.25 -7.94
N TYR A 46 4.05 6.98 -7.66
CA TYR A 46 4.47 6.39 -6.41
C TYR A 46 5.44 5.22 -6.62
N TYR A 47 6.55 5.25 -5.90
CA TYR A 47 7.62 4.26 -5.99
C TYR A 47 7.63 3.37 -4.73
N PHE A 48 7.65 2.04 -4.93
CA PHE A 48 7.65 1.03 -3.87
C PHE A 48 8.90 0.14 -3.97
N PRO A 49 10.02 0.54 -3.38
CA PRO A 49 11.16 -0.36 -3.25
C PRO A 49 10.89 -1.42 -2.19
N SER A 50 11.40 -2.62 -2.40
CA SER A 50 11.38 -3.68 -1.40
C SER A 50 12.58 -4.58 -1.50
N ALA A 51 12.94 -5.22 -0.38
CA ALA A 51 14.01 -6.20 -0.31
C ALA A 51 13.69 -7.27 0.72
N ALA A 52 14.17 -8.47 0.49
CA ALA A 52 14.01 -9.58 1.41
C ALA A 52 15.26 -10.46 1.42
N LEU A 53 15.66 -10.89 2.61
CA LEU A 53 16.68 -11.89 2.84
C LEU A 53 16.11 -13.00 3.70
N LYS A 54 16.27 -14.24 3.29
CA LYS A 54 15.98 -15.42 4.11
C LYS A 54 17.22 -16.28 4.23
N VAL A 55 17.49 -16.73 5.45
CA VAL A 55 18.57 -17.68 5.78
C VAL A 55 17.98 -18.89 6.45
N GLN A 56 18.19 -20.07 5.89
CA GLN A 56 17.87 -21.35 6.48
C GLN A 56 19.03 -21.77 7.40
N ALA A 57 18.90 -21.52 8.71
CA ALA A 57 19.97 -21.75 9.67
C ALA A 57 20.14 -23.23 10.03
N THR A 58 19.03 -23.97 10.11
CA THR A 58 18.97 -25.42 10.33
C THR A 58 17.80 -26.01 9.55
N ASP A 59 17.61 -27.33 9.57
CA ASP A 59 16.46 -27.99 8.93
C ASP A 59 15.12 -27.51 9.49
N HIS A 60 15.12 -27.00 10.73
CA HIS A 60 13.92 -26.57 11.43
C HIS A 60 13.79 -25.06 11.63
N PHE A 61 14.87 -24.28 11.52
CA PHE A 61 14.83 -22.85 11.81
C PHE A 61 15.32 -22.00 10.64
N SER A 62 14.57 -20.97 10.35
CA SER A 62 14.94 -19.94 9.38
C SER A 62 14.79 -18.53 9.95
N PHE A 63 15.56 -17.60 9.41
CA PHE A 63 15.49 -16.17 9.74
C PHE A 63 15.22 -15.37 8.47
N GLY A 64 14.43 -14.32 8.60
CA GLY A 64 14.10 -13.41 7.52
C GLY A 64 14.27 -11.97 7.92
N LEU A 65 14.73 -11.15 6.97
CA LEU A 65 14.73 -9.70 7.06
C LEU A 65 14.00 -9.16 5.84
N LEU A 66 12.93 -8.41 6.04
CA LEU A 66 12.12 -7.85 4.97
C LEU A 66 12.03 -6.34 5.13
N TYR A 67 12.23 -5.64 4.04
CA TYR A 67 11.98 -4.20 3.92
C TYR A 67 10.87 -3.94 2.92
N ASP A 68 9.87 -3.15 3.32
CA ASP A 68 8.77 -2.72 2.46
C ASP A 68 8.20 -1.34 2.86
N GLN A 69 7.41 -0.76 1.97
CA GLN A 69 6.66 0.48 2.17
C GLN A 69 5.15 0.16 2.06
N PRO A 70 4.48 -0.25 3.15
CA PRO A 70 3.14 -0.80 3.08
C PRO A 70 2.05 0.22 2.79
N TYR A 71 2.27 1.47 3.17
CA TYR A 71 1.30 2.56 3.03
C TYR A 71 1.97 3.81 2.49
N GLY A 72 1.23 4.57 1.70
CA GLY A 72 1.68 5.85 1.18
C GLY A 72 0.58 6.61 0.46
N ALA A 73 0.79 7.90 0.30
CA ALA A 73 -0.02 8.78 -0.52
C ALA A 73 0.90 9.83 -1.16
N ASP A 74 0.64 10.16 -2.40
CA ASP A 74 1.30 11.27 -3.10
C ASP A 74 0.27 11.86 -4.06
N SER A 75 -0.17 13.09 -3.79
CA SER A 75 -1.10 13.78 -4.66
C SER A 75 -0.93 15.29 -4.57
N GLN A 76 -1.13 15.94 -5.70
CA GLN A 76 -0.98 17.38 -5.87
C GLN A 76 -2.05 17.91 -6.82
N TYR A 77 -3.02 18.64 -6.31
CA TYR A 77 -3.98 19.35 -7.12
C TYR A 77 -3.31 20.56 -7.83
N SER A 78 -3.89 20.98 -8.96
CA SER A 78 -3.40 22.18 -9.65
C SER A 78 -3.55 23.43 -8.79
N SER A 79 -2.68 24.41 -9.03
CA SER A 79 -2.73 25.72 -8.35
C SER A 79 -3.81 26.66 -8.90
N ASP A 80 -4.65 26.18 -9.83
CA ASP A 80 -5.74 26.98 -10.38
C ASP A 80 -6.72 27.40 -9.29
N LEU A 81 -7.12 28.67 -9.29
CA LEU A 81 -8.12 29.15 -8.34
C LEU A 81 -9.43 28.41 -8.52
N GLY A 82 -9.84 27.64 -7.50
CA GLY A 82 -11.00 26.78 -7.58
C GLY A 82 -11.33 26.04 -6.30
N ALA A 83 -11.86 24.84 -6.47
CA ALA A 83 -12.24 24.00 -5.34
C ALA A 83 -11.04 23.54 -4.51
N PHE A 84 -9.92 23.20 -5.17
CA PHE A 84 -8.75 22.57 -4.57
C PHE A 84 -7.44 23.34 -4.76
N GLY A 85 -7.50 24.60 -5.23
CA GLY A 85 -6.36 25.49 -5.42
C GLY A 85 -6.68 26.93 -5.10
N ASP A 86 -5.66 27.73 -4.77
CA ASP A 86 -5.79 29.14 -4.36
C ASP A 86 -5.05 30.14 -5.25
N SER A 87 -4.67 29.76 -6.47
CA SER A 87 -3.85 30.49 -7.45
C SER A 87 -2.35 30.55 -7.16
N THR A 88 -1.90 30.09 -6.01
CA THR A 88 -0.47 30.00 -5.67
C THR A 88 -0.03 28.54 -5.56
N GLU A 89 -0.85 27.73 -4.94
CA GLU A 89 -0.61 26.29 -4.76
C GLU A 89 -1.93 25.51 -4.72
N GLY A 90 -1.88 24.23 -5.00
CA GLY A 90 -2.98 23.29 -4.88
C GLY A 90 -2.95 22.53 -3.57
N THR A 91 -4.07 21.92 -3.22
CA THR A 91 -4.12 20.91 -2.14
C THR A 91 -3.15 19.78 -2.44
N SER A 92 -2.42 19.33 -1.42
CA SER A 92 -1.46 18.24 -1.56
C SER A 92 -1.42 17.33 -0.34
N VAL A 93 -1.04 16.09 -0.58
CA VAL A 93 -0.69 15.14 0.48
C VAL A 93 0.52 14.34 0.07
N LYS A 94 1.43 14.16 1.01
CA LYS A 94 2.57 13.26 0.85
C LYS A 94 2.78 12.49 2.14
N VAL A 95 2.60 11.17 2.09
CA VAL A 95 2.80 10.26 3.23
C VAL A 95 3.72 9.13 2.80
N ARG A 96 4.67 8.81 3.65
CA ARG A 96 5.61 7.71 3.46
C ARG A 96 5.68 6.85 4.72
N THR A 97 5.63 5.54 4.54
CA THR A 97 5.91 4.56 5.59
C THR A 97 7.05 3.65 5.15
N ASN A 98 7.87 3.23 6.10
CA ASN A 98 8.88 2.20 5.86
C ASN A 98 8.75 1.13 6.94
N ASN A 99 8.78 -0.14 6.53
CA ASN A 99 8.77 -1.27 7.43
C ASN A 99 10.08 -2.06 7.31
N LEU A 100 10.62 -2.45 8.44
CA LEU A 100 11.66 -3.45 8.56
C LEU A 100 11.14 -4.58 9.46
N SER A 101 10.95 -5.77 8.90
CA SER A 101 10.45 -6.94 9.63
C SER A 101 11.56 -7.96 9.83
N LEU A 102 11.78 -8.36 11.07
CA LEU A 102 12.67 -9.47 11.42
C LEU A 102 11.80 -10.69 11.77
N ILE A 103 12.00 -11.80 11.07
CA ILE A 103 11.14 -12.98 11.15
C ILE A 103 11.95 -14.18 11.57
N VAL A 104 11.40 -14.97 12.49
CA VAL A 104 11.88 -16.29 12.83
C VAL A 104 10.84 -17.31 12.39
N GLY A 105 11.25 -18.31 11.62
CA GLY A 105 10.41 -19.42 11.18
C GLY A 105 10.84 -20.72 11.83
N TYR A 106 9.85 -21.51 12.23
CA TYR A 106 10.00 -22.85 12.74
C TYR A 106 9.29 -23.85 11.83
N GLN A 107 10.03 -24.82 11.34
CA GLN A 107 9.56 -25.88 10.45
C GLN A 107 9.53 -27.21 11.23
N PRO A 108 8.40 -27.56 11.89
CA PRO A 108 8.29 -28.83 12.61
C PRO A 108 8.36 -30.04 11.68
N THR A 109 7.95 -29.86 10.42
CA THR A 109 8.01 -30.86 9.35
C THR A 109 8.36 -30.16 8.03
N GLU A 110 8.65 -30.90 6.98
CA GLU A 110 8.90 -30.38 5.63
C GLU A 110 7.70 -29.63 5.03
N ASN A 111 6.49 -29.91 5.53
CA ASN A 111 5.25 -29.31 5.04
C ASN A 111 4.86 -28.03 5.78
N TRP A 112 5.21 -27.86 7.05
CA TRP A 112 4.76 -26.75 7.88
C TRP A 112 5.86 -25.76 8.17
N ASN A 113 5.51 -24.47 8.09
CA ASN A 113 6.35 -23.37 8.56
C ASN A 113 5.48 -22.42 9.40
N ILE A 114 5.81 -22.26 10.67
CA ILE A 114 5.17 -21.31 11.58
C ILE A 114 6.17 -20.19 11.84
N TYR A 115 5.75 -18.96 11.71
CA TYR A 115 6.68 -17.83 11.78
C TYR A 115 6.07 -16.63 12.50
N ALA A 116 6.95 -15.86 13.13
CA ALA A 116 6.59 -14.60 13.78
C ALA A 116 7.81 -13.69 13.89
N GLY A 117 7.55 -12.42 14.14
CA GLY A 117 8.61 -11.47 14.43
C GLY A 117 8.15 -10.03 14.60
N PRO A 118 9.03 -9.17 15.14
CA PRO A 118 8.78 -7.74 15.27
C PRO A 118 8.82 -7.03 13.92
N VAL A 119 8.06 -5.97 13.83
CA VAL A 119 8.03 -5.02 12.74
C VAL A 119 8.39 -3.64 13.29
N TYR A 120 9.47 -3.06 12.79
CA TYR A 120 9.81 -1.66 13.02
C TYR A 120 9.24 -0.84 11.88
N GLN A 121 8.45 0.19 12.18
CA GLN A 121 7.83 1.05 11.18
C GLN A 121 8.17 2.51 11.43
N THR A 122 8.48 3.26 10.37
CA THR A 122 8.54 4.71 10.40
C THR A 122 7.42 5.30 9.56
N VAL A 123 6.87 6.44 10.01
CA VAL A 123 5.83 7.20 9.32
C VAL A 123 6.21 8.68 9.31
N LYS A 124 6.03 9.35 8.18
CA LYS A 124 6.11 10.81 8.04
C LYS A 124 5.19 11.31 6.94
N GLY A 125 4.82 12.57 6.99
CA GLY A 125 4.02 13.15 5.93
C GLY A 125 3.74 14.63 6.10
N ASN A 126 3.17 15.21 5.08
CA ASN A 126 2.66 16.57 5.09
C ASN A 126 1.38 16.67 4.27
N VAL A 127 0.50 17.57 4.67
CA VAL A 127 -0.74 17.88 3.95
C VAL A 127 -0.91 19.40 3.89
N SER A 128 -1.35 19.89 2.75
CA SER A 128 -1.74 21.28 2.53
C SER A 128 -3.15 21.32 1.96
N LEU A 129 -4.05 22.12 2.56
CA LEU A 129 -5.42 22.29 2.09
C LEU A 129 -5.58 23.66 1.46
N ARG A 130 -5.99 23.71 0.17
CA ARG A 130 -6.16 24.92 -0.62
C ARG A 130 -7.49 24.89 -1.37
N GLY A 131 -8.07 26.06 -1.55
CA GLY A 131 -9.27 26.23 -2.37
C GLY A 131 -10.57 26.27 -1.60
N THR A 132 -11.66 26.53 -2.32
CA THR A 132 -12.98 26.81 -1.75
C THR A 132 -13.66 25.58 -1.12
N ALA A 133 -13.25 24.37 -1.50
CA ALA A 133 -13.77 23.13 -0.92
C ALA A 133 -13.55 23.07 0.59
N TYR A 134 -12.46 23.63 1.08
CA TYR A 134 -12.09 23.60 2.49
C TYR A 134 -12.59 24.81 3.30
N SER A 135 -13.28 25.76 2.66
CA SER A 135 -13.86 26.93 3.33
C SER A 135 -12.86 27.64 4.24
N LEU A 136 -13.14 27.73 5.55
CA LEU A 136 -12.23 28.36 6.52
C LEU A 136 -10.93 27.61 6.76
N LEU A 137 -10.82 26.34 6.35
CA LEU A 137 -9.60 25.55 6.44
C LEU A 137 -8.67 25.73 5.22
N SER A 138 -9.07 26.51 4.19
CA SER A 138 -8.16 26.87 3.10
C SER A 138 -6.96 27.65 3.63
N GLY A 139 -5.74 27.22 3.29
CA GLY A 139 -4.49 27.74 3.87
C GLY A 139 -3.97 26.96 5.08
N TYR A 140 -4.64 25.87 5.45
CA TYR A 140 -4.15 24.94 6.49
C TYR A 140 -2.98 24.08 5.96
N ASN A 141 -1.98 23.89 6.81
CA ASN A 141 -0.89 22.96 6.58
C ASN A 141 -0.63 22.15 7.86
N ILE A 142 -0.24 20.91 7.67
CA ILE A 142 0.27 20.05 8.72
C ILE A 142 1.56 19.39 8.27
N ASP A 143 2.56 19.41 9.15
CA ASP A 143 3.80 18.66 9.02
C ASP A 143 3.85 17.59 10.09
N LEU A 144 3.86 16.33 9.66
CA LEU A 144 4.00 15.13 10.48
C LEU A 144 5.48 14.73 10.44
N LYS A 145 6.20 15.02 11.54
CA LYS A 145 7.61 14.63 11.65
C LYS A 145 7.76 13.12 11.62
N GLU A 146 8.92 12.65 11.18
CA GLU A 146 9.19 11.22 11.21
C GLU A 146 9.12 10.67 12.64
N ASP A 147 8.27 9.66 12.81
CA ASP A 147 8.07 8.92 14.06
C ASP A 147 8.29 7.43 13.80
N ASP A 148 8.75 6.73 14.81
CA ASP A 148 8.99 5.30 14.75
C ASP A 148 8.25 4.53 15.84
N ALA A 149 7.75 3.36 15.47
CA ALA A 149 7.04 2.48 16.38
C ALA A 149 7.22 1.01 16.01
N PHE A 150 6.84 0.14 16.94
CA PHE A 150 6.95 -1.30 16.77
C PHE A 150 5.59 -1.98 16.75
N GLY A 151 5.47 -2.92 15.83
CA GLY A 151 4.41 -3.90 15.79
C GLY A 151 4.99 -5.31 15.68
N TRP A 152 4.16 -6.25 15.27
CA TRP A 152 4.56 -7.63 15.07
C TRP A 152 3.76 -8.26 13.93
N LEU A 153 4.29 -9.36 13.42
CA LEU A 153 3.59 -10.24 12.50
C LEU A 153 3.71 -11.68 12.96
N ALA A 154 2.72 -12.47 12.59
CA ALA A 154 2.76 -13.93 12.79
C ALA A 154 1.98 -14.62 11.67
N GLY A 155 2.35 -15.86 11.39
CA GLY A 155 1.65 -16.64 10.38
C GLY A 155 2.06 -18.09 10.35
N ALA A 156 1.42 -18.81 9.44
CA ALA A 156 1.71 -20.21 9.17
C ALA A 156 1.60 -20.47 7.67
N ALA A 157 2.44 -21.36 7.18
CA ALA A 157 2.40 -21.84 5.80
C ALA A 157 2.40 -23.37 5.78
N TYR A 158 1.65 -23.93 4.84
CA TYR A 158 1.63 -25.33 4.51
C TYR A 158 2.02 -25.53 3.06
N GLN A 159 2.86 -26.52 2.77
CA GLN A 159 3.31 -26.81 1.42
C GLN A 159 3.33 -28.31 1.13
N ILE A 160 3.06 -28.64 -0.14
CA ILE A 160 3.26 -29.96 -0.72
C ILE A 160 4.07 -29.74 -2.01
N PRO A 161 5.42 -29.93 -1.95
CA PRO A 161 6.31 -29.61 -3.08
C PRO A 161 5.97 -30.37 -4.37
N GLU A 162 5.54 -31.62 -4.25
CA GLU A 162 5.25 -32.53 -5.38
C GLU A 162 4.18 -31.99 -6.35
N ILE A 163 3.26 -31.22 -5.82
CA ILE A 163 2.18 -30.59 -6.60
C ILE A 163 2.29 -29.06 -6.63
N ALA A 164 3.46 -28.52 -6.20
CA ALA A 164 3.71 -27.09 -6.07
C ALA A 164 2.64 -26.34 -5.24
N LEU A 165 1.97 -27.05 -4.30
CA LEU A 165 0.99 -26.46 -3.41
C LEU A 165 1.71 -25.68 -2.30
N LYS A 166 1.28 -24.46 -2.09
CA LYS A 166 1.65 -23.62 -0.95
C LYS A 166 0.44 -22.79 -0.53
N ALA A 167 0.09 -22.85 0.74
CA ALA A 167 -0.93 -22.00 1.34
C ALA A 167 -0.33 -21.32 2.56
N ALA A 168 -0.55 -20.02 2.72
CA ALA A 168 -0.04 -19.27 3.86
C ALA A 168 -1.08 -18.27 4.34
N ILE A 169 -1.10 -18.05 5.64
CA ILE A 169 -1.87 -17.00 6.29
C ILE A 169 -0.91 -16.18 7.16
N THR A 170 -0.98 -14.86 7.01
CA THR A 170 -0.15 -13.92 7.77
C THR A 170 -1.03 -12.82 8.35
N TYR A 171 -0.91 -12.62 9.64
CA TYR A 171 -1.46 -11.47 10.35
C TYR A 171 -0.35 -10.46 10.61
N ARG A 172 -0.63 -9.17 10.41
CA ARG A 172 0.19 -8.03 10.84
C ARG A 172 -0.61 -7.21 11.83
N SER A 173 -0.01 -6.88 12.97
CA SER A 173 -0.65 -6.04 13.98
C SER A 173 -0.82 -4.61 13.49
N GLU A 174 -1.78 -3.90 14.05
CA GLU A 174 -1.78 -2.45 14.04
C GLU A 174 -0.52 -1.90 14.72
N ILE A 175 -0.11 -0.68 14.32
CA ILE A 175 1.03 0.01 14.93
C ILE A 175 0.60 1.43 15.27
N LYS A 176 0.71 1.77 16.55
CA LYS A 176 0.36 3.09 17.07
C LYS A 176 1.58 4.00 17.03
N HIS A 177 1.42 5.15 16.40
CA HIS A 177 2.37 6.24 16.32
C HIS A 177 1.86 7.46 17.12
N GLU A 178 2.75 8.14 17.82
CA GLU A 178 2.48 9.42 18.51
C GLU A 178 3.36 10.50 17.88
N ILE A 179 2.92 11.02 16.74
CA ILE A 179 3.72 11.85 15.85
C ILE A 179 3.74 13.30 16.33
N ASP A 180 4.93 13.86 16.47
CA ASP A 180 5.10 15.30 16.64
C ASP A 180 4.61 16.06 15.40
N THR A 181 3.59 16.90 15.57
CA THR A 181 2.97 17.65 14.49
C THR A 181 3.12 19.15 14.66
N THR A 182 3.31 19.81 13.53
CA THR A 182 3.21 21.26 13.43
C THR A 182 2.04 21.61 12.53
N GLU A 183 1.03 22.26 13.08
CA GLU A 183 -0.12 22.78 12.33
C GLU A 183 0.06 24.28 12.11
N THR A 184 -0.13 24.75 10.87
CA THR A 184 -0.13 26.18 10.53
C THR A 184 -1.41 26.55 9.79
N PHE A 185 -1.91 27.75 10.03
CA PHE A 185 -3.14 28.24 9.43
C PHE A 185 -3.03 29.73 9.11
N GLY A 186 -3.71 30.17 8.06
CA GLY A 186 -3.81 31.59 7.72
C GLY A 186 -2.46 32.26 7.42
N PHE A 187 -1.77 31.84 6.37
CA PHE A 187 -0.48 32.39 5.92
C PHE A 187 0.64 32.33 6.98
N GLY A 188 0.62 31.27 7.80
CA GLY A 188 1.60 31.11 8.88
C GLY A 188 1.31 31.93 10.14
N ALA A 189 0.18 32.62 10.21
CA ALA A 189 -0.17 33.48 11.33
C ALA A 189 -0.42 32.72 12.64
N ILE A 190 -0.86 31.47 12.57
CA ILE A 190 -1.09 30.59 13.73
C ILE A 190 -0.26 29.33 13.55
N GLN A 191 0.76 29.17 14.36
CA GLN A 191 1.54 27.95 14.47
C GLN A 191 1.21 27.25 15.78
N ARG A 192 1.00 25.94 15.70
CA ARG A 192 0.82 25.06 16.85
C ARG A 192 1.90 23.98 16.84
N PRO A 193 3.15 24.29 17.26
CA PRO A 193 4.24 23.33 17.32
C PRO A 193 4.02 22.34 18.48
N ASN A 194 4.61 21.15 18.33
CA ASN A 194 4.67 20.13 19.39
C ASN A 194 3.31 19.59 19.83
N ALA A 195 2.34 19.55 18.96
CA ALA A 195 1.14 18.75 19.18
C ALA A 195 1.43 17.30 18.83
N LEU A 196 1.10 16.36 19.71
CA LEU A 196 1.12 14.94 19.38
C LEU A 196 -0.17 14.58 18.64
N THR A 197 -0.05 14.02 17.45
CA THR A 197 -1.16 13.42 16.69
C THR A 197 -0.98 11.92 16.72
N GLU A 198 -2.00 11.22 17.22
CA GLU A 198 -2.03 9.77 17.20
C GLU A 198 -2.46 9.28 15.81
N ILE A 199 -1.70 8.37 15.23
CA ILE A 199 -2.03 7.67 14.00
C ILE A 199 -1.80 6.18 14.22
N ILE A 200 -2.83 5.37 13.93
CA ILE A 200 -2.74 3.92 14.03
C ILE A 200 -2.71 3.36 12.61
N THR A 201 -1.57 2.83 12.18
CA THR A 201 -1.52 2.09 10.90
C THR A 201 -2.26 0.77 11.06
N PRO A 202 -3.13 0.39 10.10
CA PRO A 202 -4.10 -0.67 10.32
C PRO A 202 -3.49 -2.06 10.38
N GLN A 203 -4.11 -2.93 11.17
CA GLN A 203 -3.86 -4.36 11.13
C GLN A 203 -4.32 -4.97 9.80
N SER A 204 -3.76 -6.11 9.43
CA SER A 204 -4.12 -6.79 8.19
C SER A 204 -3.94 -8.30 8.26
N VAL A 205 -4.70 -9.01 7.42
CA VAL A 205 -4.56 -10.45 7.18
C VAL A 205 -4.31 -10.66 5.69
N ASN A 206 -3.29 -11.44 5.38
CA ASN A 206 -3.03 -11.92 4.02
C ASN A 206 -3.17 -13.44 3.97
N ILE A 207 -3.82 -13.93 2.92
CA ILE A 207 -3.90 -15.34 2.56
C ILE A 207 -3.28 -15.49 1.18
N ASP A 208 -2.25 -16.31 1.09
CA ASP A 208 -1.56 -16.64 -0.16
C ASP A 208 -1.77 -18.10 -0.49
N PHE A 209 -2.09 -18.39 -1.72
CA PHE A 209 -2.31 -19.75 -2.21
C PHE A 209 -1.68 -19.93 -3.60
N GLN A 210 -1.04 -21.07 -3.81
CA GLN A 210 -0.65 -21.54 -5.14
C GLN A 210 -0.72 -23.04 -5.24
N THR A 211 -0.95 -23.56 -6.43
CA THR A 211 -0.90 -25.00 -6.71
C THR A 211 -0.60 -25.26 -8.20
N GLY A 212 0.06 -26.37 -8.47
CA GLY A 212 0.20 -26.89 -9.84
C GLY A 212 -1.15 -27.38 -10.37
N ILE A 213 -1.53 -26.94 -11.55
CA ILE A 213 -2.80 -27.32 -12.21
C ILE A 213 -2.58 -28.12 -13.48
N ALA A 214 -1.39 -28.05 -14.06
CA ALA A 214 -0.94 -28.83 -15.21
C ALA A 214 0.58 -28.84 -15.26
N ALA A 215 1.17 -29.63 -16.16
CA ALA A 215 2.61 -29.62 -16.39
C ALA A 215 3.10 -28.20 -16.70
N ASN A 216 4.13 -27.75 -15.96
CA ASN A 216 4.71 -26.41 -16.09
C ASN A 216 3.72 -25.25 -15.86
N THR A 217 2.57 -25.49 -15.22
CA THR A 217 1.53 -24.49 -15.04
C THR A 217 1.04 -24.52 -13.60
N LEU A 218 1.02 -23.35 -12.96
CA LEU A 218 0.49 -23.16 -11.62
C LEU A 218 -0.63 -22.10 -11.64
N ALA A 219 -1.59 -22.26 -10.73
CA ALA A 219 -2.53 -21.22 -10.37
C ALA A 219 -2.10 -20.61 -9.05
N PHE A 220 -2.34 -19.32 -8.89
CA PHE A 220 -2.10 -18.61 -7.63
C PHE A 220 -3.26 -17.68 -7.29
N ALA A 221 -3.42 -17.44 -6.00
CA ALA A 221 -4.38 -16.48 -5.46
C ALA A 221 -3.79 -15.78 -4.24
N ASN A 222 -4.17 -14.53 -4.06
CA ASN A 222 -3.89 -13.75 -2.86
C ASN A 222 -5.19 -13.06 -2.44
N ILE A 223 -5.49 -13.08 -1.16
CA ILE A 223 -6.60 -12.32 -0.55
C ILE A 223 -6.00 -11.52 0.59
N ARG A 224 -6.36 -10.26 0.66
CA ARG A 224 -5.93 -9.35 1.74
C ARG A 224 -7.12 -8.63 2.32
N TRP A 225 -7.17 -8.59 3.66
CA TRP A 225 -8.04 -7.73 4.45
C TRP A 225 -7.19 -6.70 5.19
N VAL A 226 -7.63 -5.45 5.24
CA VAL A 226 -7.02 -4.35 5.97
C VAL A 226 -8.09 -3.60 6.75
N HIS A 227 -7.89 -3.42 8.04
CA HIS A 227 -8.84 -2.80 8.96
C HIS A 227 -8.78 -1.26 8.88
N TRP A 228 -9.29 -0.70 7.79
CA TRP A 228 -9.24 0.73 7.52
C TRP A 228 -10.29 1.55 8.25
N ASP A 229 -11.41 0.97 8.67
CA ASP A 229 -12.50 1.69 9.35
C ASP A 229 -12.08 2.32 10.69
N GLN A 230 -10.98 1.83 11.28
CA GLN A 230 -10.38 2.42 12.50
C GLN A 230 -9.35 3.51 12.20
N PHE A 231 -8.92 3.65 10.95
CA PHE A 231 -7.89 4.61 10.61
C PHE A 231 -8.44 6.03 10.60
N ALA A 232 -7.84 6.90 11.41
CA ALA A 232 -8.11 8.32 11.36
C ALA A 232 -6.83 9.13 11.63
N VAL A 233 -6.71 10.26 10.96
CA VAL A 233 -5.73 11.31 11.27
C VAL A 233 -6.48 12.49 11.85
N THR A 234 -6.30 12.73 13.16
CA THR A 234 -7.06 13.72 13.94
C THR A 234 -6.11 14.78 14.51
N PRO A 235 -5.63 15.75 13.71
CA PRO A 235 -4.79 16.82 14.21
C PRO A 235 -5.56 17.68 15.21
N LYS A 236 -4.92 18.06 16.31
CA LYS A 236 -5.59 18.70 17.45
C LYS A 236 -6.23 20.03 17.12
N PHE A 237 -5.52 20.88 16.35
CA PHE A 237 -6.05 22.20 15.98
C PHE A 237 -7.17 22.08 14.96
N LEU A 238 -6.97 21.30 13.88
CA LEU A 238 -7.98 21.09 12.85
C LEU A 238 -9.27 20.52 13.47
N ASN A 239 -9.14 19.48 14.30
CA ASN A 239 -10.29 18.87 14.96
C ASN A 239 -11.00 19.84 15.91
N ALA A 240 -10.25 20.62 16.71
CA ALA A 240 -10.84 21.64 17.58
C ALA A 240 -11.57 22.76 16.82
N ALA A 241 -11.10 23.09 15.60
CA ALA A 241 -11.69 24.14 14.77
C ALA A 241 -12.91 23.66 13.95
N SER A 242 -12.87 22.41 13.45
CA SER A 242 -13.88 21.87 12.52
C SER A 242 -14.76 20.78 13.10
N GLY A 243 -14.33 20.11 14.17
CA GLY A 243 -14.99 18.91 14.71
C GLY A 243 -14.77 17.65 13.88
N ASN A 244 -13.93 17.70 12.83
CA ASN A 244 -13.70 16.60 11.89
C ASN A 244 -12.26 16.07 11.96
N ASN A 245 -12.06 14.89 11.39
CA ASN A 245 -10.75 14.35 11.10
C ASN A 245 -10.18 14.97 9.80
N LEU A 246 -8.88 14.94 9.64
CA LEU A 246 -8.23 15.29 8.38
C LEU A 246 -8.42 14.19 7.32
N ILE A 247 -8.28 12.94 7.76
CA ILE A 247 -8.49 11.73 6.97
C ILE A 247 -9.17 10.71 7.85
N ASP A 248 -10.18 10.02 7.33
CA ASP A 248 -10.79 8.82 7.89
C ASP A 248 -11.35 7.95 6.77
N TYR A 249 -11.65 6.71 7.09
CA TYR A 249 -12.29 5.74 6.20
C TYR A 249 -13.50 5.13 6.89
N SER A 250 -14.50 4.70 6.11
CA SER A 250 -15.76 4.19 6.67
C SER A 250 -15.87 2.67 6.68
N ASP A 251 -15.02 2.00 5.90
CA ASP A 251 -15.10 0.55 5.70
C ASP A 251 -13.73 -0.10 5.70
N ASP A 252 -13.71 -1.40 5.97
CA ASP A 252 -12.54 -2.24 5.80
C ASP A 252 -12.29 -2.53 4.32
N GLN A 253 -11.02 -2.61 3.95
CA GLN A 253 -10.62 -2.92 2.58
C GLN A 253 -10.37 -4.42 2.40
N TRP A 254 -10.95 -4.95 1.34
CA TRP A 254 -10.70 -6.31 0.86
C TRP A 254 -10.12 -6.27 -0.54
N SER A 255 -9.04 -6.99 -0.77
CA SER A 255 -8.51 -7.17 -2.11
C SER A 255 -8.24 -8.63 -2.41
N ALA A 256 -8.36 -8.99 -3.67
CA ALA A 256 -8.08 -10.34 -4.16
C ALA A 256 -7.38 -10.27 -5.51
N THR A 257 -6.42 -11.16 -5.72
CA THR A 257 -5.78 -11.36 -7.03
C THR A 257 -5.75 -12.85 -7.31
N VAL A 258 -6.14 -13.25 -8.51
CA VAL A 258 -6.00 -14.63 -9.00
C VAL A 258 -5.25 -14.62 -10.32
N GLY A 259 -4.48 -15.66 -10.57
CA GLY A 259 -3.70 -15.72 -11.79
C GLY A 259 -3.16 -17.11 -12.10
N VAL A 260 -2.53 -17.18 -13.24
CA VAL A 260 -1.83 -18.38 -13.71
C VAL A 260 -0.42 -18.02 -14.14
N GLY A 261 0.51 -18.92 -13.83
CA GLY A 261 1.91 -18.82 -14.26
C GLY A 261 2.28 -20.07 -15.05
N ARG A 262 3.06 -19.91 -16.12
CA ARG A 262 3.52 -21.02 -16.96
C ARG A 262 4.99 -20.91 -17.27
N LYS A 263 5.70 -22.00 -17.05
CA LYS A 263 7.07 -22.17 -17.53
C LYS A 263 7.02 -22.49 -19.02
N LEU A 264 7.56 -21.58 -19.85
CA LEU A 264 7.56 -21.69 -21.31
C LEU A 264 8.70 -22.57 -21.82
N ASN A 265 9.87 -22.45 -21.19
CA ASN A 265 11.05 -23.27 -21.42
C ASN A 265 11.95 -23.26 -20.18
N SER A 266 13.20 -23.73 -20.29
CA SER A 266 14.16 -23.79 -19.18
C SER A 266 14.51 -22.42 -18.59
N HIS A 267 14.36 -21.33 -19.35
CA HIS A 267 14.79 -19.98 -18.95
C HIS A 267 13.63 -18.99 -18.79
N TRP A 268 12.52 -19.22 -19.48
CA TRP A 268 11.42 -18.25 -19.53
C TRP A 268 10.13 -18.79 -18.90
N SER A 269 9.49 -17.96 -18.12
CA SER A 269 8.12 -18.15 -17.67
C SER A 269 7.32 -16.86 -17.80
N GLY A 270 6.02 -17.02 -17.94
CA GLY A 270 5.06 -15.91 -18.03
C GLY A 270 3.92 -16.10 -17.07
N SER A 271 3.25 -15.02 -16.71
CA SER A 271 2.06 -15.04 -15.87
C SER A 271 1.02 -14.02 -16.33
N ALA A 272 -0.24 -14.31 -16.02
CA ALA A 272 -1.35 -13.40 -16.20
C ALA A 272 -2.23 -13.44 -14.94
N SER A 273 -2.79 -12.30 -14.57
CA SER A 273 -3.60 -12.16 -13.35
C SER A 273 -4.73 -11.17 -13.53
N VAL A 274 -5.76 -11.35 -12.71
CA VAL A 274 -6.87 -10.41 -12.53
C VAL A 274 -6.96 -10.09 -11.05
N GLY A 275 -7.22 -8.83 -10.71
CA GLY A 275 -7.34 -8.37 -9.34
C GLY A 275 -8.57 -7.50 -9.13
N TYR A 276 -9.04 -7.49 -7.90
CA TYR A 276 -10.13 -6.67 -7.40
C TYR A 276 -9.77 -6.10 -6.04
N ASP A 277 -10.22 -4.89 -5.76
CA ASP A 277 -10.10 -4.20 -4.50
C ASP A 277 -11.40 -3.46 -4.20
N SER A 278 -11.93 -3.62 -3.00
CA SER A 278 -13.23 -3.02 -2.63
C SER A 278 -13.16 -1.52 -2.35
N GLY A 279 -11.95 -0.97 -2.14
CA GLY A 279 -11.82 0.33 -1.49
C GLY A 279 -12.08 0.27 0.01
N ALA A 280 -12.11 1.43 0.65
CA ALA A 280 -12.31 1.58 2.09
C ALA A 280 -13.51 2.51 2.44
N GLY A 281 -14.52 2.53 1.56
CA GLY A 281 -15.78 3.26 1.71
C GLY A 281 -15.86 4.52 0.87
N ASN A 282 -17.06 4.80 0.37
CA ASN A 282 -17.41 5.98 -0.42
C ASN A 282 -18.57 6.72 0.25
N PRO A 283 -18.51 8.04 0.48
CA PRO A 283 -17.53 9.02 -0.02
C PRO A 283 -16.15 8.90 0.61
N VAL A 284 -15.13 9.30 -0.17
CA VAL A 284 -13.72 9.23 0.19
C VAL A 284 -13.12 10.60 0.52
N THR A 285 -11.96 10.62 1.15
CA THR A 285 -11.20 11.87 1.36
C THR A 285 -10.79 12.50 0.04
N THR A 286 -10.83 13.85 -0.02
CA THR A 286 -10.30 14.63 -1.15
C THR A 286 -8.81 14.38 -1.42
N LEU A 287 -8.07 13.84 -0.45
CA LEU A 287 -6.62 13.59 -0.55
C LEU A 287 -6.27 12.29 -1.31
N GLY A 288 -7.28 11.51 -1.70
CA GLY A 288 -7.13 10.30 -2.50
C GLY A 288 -8.50 9.83 -3.03
N PRO A 289 -9.10 10.57 -4.00
CA PRO A 289 -10.50 10.37 -4.40
C PRO A 289 -10.65 9.19 -5.38
N THR A 290 -10.41 7.97 -4.89
CA THR A 290 -10.61 6.73 -5.63
C THR A 290 -11.18 5.66 -4.70
N GLU A 291 -12.04 4.79 -5.22
CA GLU A 291 -12.71 3.73 -4.46
C GLU A 291 -12.43 2.35 -5.07
N GLY A 292 -11.41 1.68 -4.51
CA GLY A 292 -11.01 0.35 -4.99
C GLY A 292 -10.60 0.31 -6.46
N TYR A 293 -10.55 -0.90 -7.03
CA TYR A 293 -10.19 -1.08 -8.45
C TYR A 293 -10.49 -2.50 -8.96
N TRP A 294 -10.58 -2.62 -10.28
CA TRP A 294 -10.31 -3.85 -11.02
C TRP A 294 -8.95 -3.76 -11.70
N SER A 295 -8.29 -4.89 -11.91
CA SER A 295 -6.99 -4.87 -12.59
C SER A 295 -6.72 -6.12 -13.40
N VAL A 296 -5.87 -5.96 -14.42
CA VAL A 296 -5.24 -7.07 -15.16
C VAL A 296 -3.74 -6.89 -15.15
N GLY A 297 -3.01 -7.99 -15.02
CA GLY A 297 -1.57 -7.98 -14.97
C GLY A 297 -0.93 -9.04 -15.84
N LEU A 298 0.22 -8.70 -16.41
CA LEU A 298 1.09 -9.60 -17.15
C LEU A 298 2.49 -9.55 -16.55
N GLY A 299 3.11 -10.71 -16.41
CA GLY A 299 4.48 -10.83 -15.91
C GLY A 299 5.32 -11.76 -16.76
N GLY A 300 6.61 -11.48 -16.82
CA GLY A 300 7.62 -12.32 -17.42
C GLY A 300 8.79 -12.51 -16.49
N GLN A 301 9.35 -13.72 -16.47
CA GLN A 301 10.55 -14.04 -15.72
C GLN A 301 11.57 -14.68 -16.62
N TYR A 302 12.80 -14.21 -16.53
CA TYR A 302 13.97 -14.80 -17.16
C TYR A 302 14.90 -15.37 -16.08
N SER A 303 15.19 -16.67 -16.19
CA SER A 303 16.07 -17.40 -15.27
C SER A 303 17.27 -17.93 -16.07
N PRO A 304 18.36 -17.14 -16.18
CA PRO A 304 19.56 -17.56 -16.91
C PRO A 304 20.30 -18.72 -16.24
N ALA A 305 20.07 -18.93 -14.95
CA ALA A 305 20.53 -20.06 -14.17
C ALA A 305 19.44 -20.53 -13.20
N GLU A 306 19.57 -21.71 -12.62
CA GLU A 306 18.58 -22.27 -11.68
C GLU A 306 18.46 -21.47 -10.37
N ASN A 307 19.52 -20.77 -10.01
CA ASN A 307 19.65 -20.09 -8.74
C ASN A 307 19.37 -18.59 -8.81
N TYR A 308 19.13 -17.99 -9.99
CA TYR A 308 18.78 -16.59 -10.04
C TYR A 308 17.78 -16.25 -11.17
N PHE A 309 17.01 -15.19 -10.98
CA PHE A 309 16.05 -14.73 -11.97
C PHE A 309 15.91 -13.22 -11.97
N ILE A 310 15.44 -12.70 -13.10
CA ILE A 310 14.96 -11.34 -13.28
C ILE A 310 13.50 -11.44 -13.68
N GLN A 311 12.61 -10.73 -13.01
CA GLN A 311 11.19 -10.67 -13.29
C GLN A 311 10.76 -9.25 -13.58
N ALA A 312 9.95 -9.05 -14.60
CA ALA A 312 9.30 -7.80 -14.93
C ALA A 312 7.80 -8.01 -15.10
N GLY A 313 7.03 -6.99 -14.78
CA GLY A 313 5.58 -7.05 -14.94
C GLY A 313 4.97 -5.68 -15.19
N VAL A 314 3.78 -5.71 -15.79
CA VAL A 314 2.92 -4.54 -15.97
C VAL A 314 1.52 -4.88 -15.52
N LYS A 315 0.84 -3.92 -14.90
CA LYS A 315 -0.53 -4.05 -14.41
C LYS A 315 -1.32 -2.80 -14.76
N TYR A 316 -2.51 -2.98 -15.32
CA TYR A 316 -3.46 -1.91 -15.57
C TYR A 316 -4.57 -1.98 -14.52
N PHE A 317 -4.93 -0.82 -13.98
CA PHE A 317 -5.96 -0.68 -12.98
C PHE A 317 -7.07 0.23 -13.50
N TRP A 318 -8.31 -0.24 -13.46
CA TRP A 318 -9.49 0.59 -13.55
C TRP A 318 -9.85 1.00 -12.12
N LEU A 319 -9.62 2.25 -11.78
CA LEU A 319 -9.92 2.78 -10.45
C LEU A 319 -11.44 3.01 -10.33
N GLY A 320 -11.99 2.72 -9.17
CA GLY A 320 -13.41 2.91 -8.90
C GLY A 320 -13.75 4.39 -8.77
N ASP A 321 -14.96 4.72 -9.21
CA ASP A 321 -15.54 6.06 -9.12
C ASP A 321 -15.73 6.46 -7.66
N ALA A 322 -15.51 7.73 -7.33
CA ALA A 322 -15.55 8.20 -5.96
C ALA A 322 -16.12 9.60 -5.83
N THR A 323 -16.98 9.78 -4.83
CA THR A 323 -17.40 11.10 -4.35
C THR A 323 -16.39 11.61 -3.34
N ALA A 324 -15.70 12.70 -3.65
CA ALA A 324 -14.74 13.33 -2.76
C ALA A 324 -15.42 14.17 -1.68
N ARG A 325 -15.06 13.95 -0.43
CA ARG A 325 -15.65 14.62 0.74
C ARG A 325 -14.60 15.31 1.60
N THR A 326 -14.96 16.45 2.16
CA THR A 326 -14.19 17.11 3.23
C THR A 326 -15.13 17.40 4.40
N GLY A 327 -14.77 16.91 5.60
CA GLY A 327 -15.68 16.88 6.74
C GLY A 327 -16.98 16.14 6.39
N THR A 328 -18.11 16.84 6.42
CA THR A 328 -19.45 16.28 6.08
C THR A 328 -19.95 16.72 4.71
N THR A 329 -19.16 17.41 3.89
CA THR A 329 -19.58 18.02 2.63
C THR A 329 -18.93 17.30 1.44
N ASP A 330 -19.77 16.84 0.51
CA ASP A 330 -19.31 16.33 -0.77
C ASP A 330 -18.89 17.50 -1.65
N VAL A 331 -17.70 17.41 -2.25
CA VAL A 331 -17.06 18.54 -2.94
C VAL A 331 -16.65 18.24 -4.38
N GLY A 332 -16.80 17.02 -4.83
CA GLY A 332 -16.52 16.64 -6.21
C GLY A 332 -16.77 15.17 -6.51
N GLU A 333 -16.83 14.86 -7.81
CA GLU A 333 -16.96 13.51 -8.35
C GLU A 333 -15.75 13.18 -9.22
N PHE A 334 -15.19 11.99 -9.02
CA PHE A 334 -14.02 11.48 -9.71
C PHE A 334 -14.37 10.14 -10.35
N GLU A 335 -14.40 10.11 -11.67
CA GLU A 335 -14.91 9.01 -12.48
C GLU A 335 -13.93 8.68 -13.62
N ASP A 336 -14.02 7.46 -14.16
CA ASP A 336 -13.26 6.99 -15.32
C ASP A 336 -11.72 7.05 -15.13
N ASN A 337 -11.24 6.86 -13.92
CA ASN A 337 -9.83 6.96 -13.56
C ASN A 337 -9.10 5.63 -13.71
N TYR A 338 -7.78 5.68 -13.90
CA TYR A 338 -6.96 4.50 -14.10
C TYR A 338 -5.56 4.66 -13.49
N ALA A 339 -4.83 3.56 -13.41
CA ALA A 339 -3.40 3.58 -13.10
C ALA A 339 -2.65 2.51 -13.89
N LEU A 340 -1.37 2.76 -14.13
CA LEU A 340 -0.41 1.78 -14.64
C LEU A 340 0.58 1.41 -13.55
N GLY A 341 0.79 0.12 -13.36
CA GLY A 341 1.81 -0.40 -12.45
C GLY A 341 2.92 -1.11 -13.21
N TYR A 342 4.16 -0.82 -12.85
CA TYR A 342 5.36 -1.47 -13.40
C TYR A 342 6.16 -2.06 -12.27
N GLY A 343 6.73 -3.24 -12.48
CA GLY A 343 7.57 -3.87 -11.47
C GLY A 343 8.78 -4.56 -12.07
N LEU A 344 9.89 -4.43 -11.39
CA LEU A 344 11.12 -5.17 -11.66
C LEU A 344 11.59 -5.84 -10.38
N LYS A 345 11.95 -7.11 -10.46
CA LYS A 345 12.46 -7.90 -9.33
C LYS A 345 13.65 -8.73 -9.78
N ILE A 346 14.64 -8.84 -8.90
CA ILE A 346 15.78 -9.74 -9.04
C ILE A 346 15.81 -10.63 -7.81
N GLY A 347 15.94 -11.93 -7.99
CA GLY A 347 16.05 -12.90 -6.91
C GLY A 347 17.20 -13.86 -7.10
N TYR A 348 17.80 -14.29 -5.99
CA TYR A 348 18.92 -15.21 -5.95
C TYR A 348 18.77 -16.24 -4.81
N ARG A 349 19.06 -17.50 -5.12
CA ARG A 349 19.11 -18.63 -4.18
C ARG A 349 20.57 -19.07 -4.00
N PHE A 350 21.01 -19.28 -2.76
CA PHE A 350 22.41 -19.60 -2.45
C PHE A 350 22.54 -20.61 -1.31
#